data_52328aa2d6792d582fb4003f8f467a77
#
_entry.id   52328aa2d6792d582fb4003f8f467a77
#
_cell.length_a   1.000
_cell.length_b   1.000
_cell.length_c   1.000
_cell.angle_alpha   90.00
_cell.angle_beta   90.00
_cell.angle_gamma   90.00
#
_symmetry.space_group_name_H-M   'P 1'
#
loop_
_entity.id
_entity.type
_entity.pdbx_description
1 polymer ?
#
loop_
_entity_poly.entity_id
_entity_poly.type
_entity_poly.pdbx_seq_one_letter_code
_entity_poly.pdbx_strand_id
1 'polypeptide(L)'
;MSGAQTDLPVWVFDDFSPGQPLGNFAITLDDAHLDNWTAIYGERKSNESVPAGMLVAAMMEAYLNAAQPRPPGNIHASQKLVFGRSVKAGDKLEAQVSCLSKERRKERGWVTFGVVLSVEGQDVLNGEIRTIWAR
;
A
#
# COMPACT_ATOMS: atom_id res chain seq x y z
N MET A 1 -18.22 -19.57 20.05
CA MET A 1 -18.23 -18.18 20.11
C MET A 1 -17.12 -17.50 19.34
N SER A 2 -17.46 -16.64 18.53
CA SER A 2 -16.51 -15.96 17.68
C SER A 2 -15.77 -14.80 18.34
N GLY A 3 -16.00 -14.56 19.62
CA GLY A 3 -15.43 -13.42 20.33
C GLY A 3 -13.92 -13.32 20.29
N ALA A 4 -13.23 -14.46 20.21
CA ALA A 4 -11.78 -14.47 20.19
C ALA A 4 -11.19 -13.68 19.02
N GLN A 5 -11.89 -13.61 17.89
CA GLN A 5 -11.39 -12.89 16.72
C GLN A 5 -11.47 -11.37 16.88
N THR A 6 -12.37 -10.90 17.76
CA THR A 6 -12.51 -9.48 18.01
C THR A 6 -11.57 -8.97 19.08
N ASP A 7 -10.88 -9.89 19.76
CA ASP A 7 -10.00 -9.55 20.86
C ASP A 7 -8.58 -9.20 20.42
N LEU A 8 -8.27 -9.28 19.13
CA LEU A 8 -6.95 -8.86 18.64
C LEU A 8 -6.80 -7.34 18.83
N PRO A 9 -5.71 -6.92 19.47
CA PRO A 9 -5.49 -5.49 19.67
C PRO A 9 -5.31 -4.78 18.33
N VAL A 10 -5.92 -3.62 18.19
CA VAL A 10 -5.70 -2.79 17.00
C VAL A 10 -4.35 -2.09 17.11
N TRP A 11 -3.78 -1.77 15.96
CA TRP A 11 -2.56 -0.96 15.92
C TRP A 11 -2.87 0.47 16.35
N VAL A 12 -2.15 0.95 17.35
CA VAL A 12 -2.27 2.32 17.83
C VAL A 12 -0.99 3.10 17.51
N PHE A 13 -1.06 4.42 17.65
CA PHE A 13 0.07 5.30 17.32
C PHE A 13 1.39 4.84 17.97
N ASP A 14 1.33 4.43 19.23
CA ASP A 14 2.52 4.03 19.97
C ASP A 14 3.16 2.75 19.46
N ASP A 15 2.43 1.94 18.69
CA ASP A 15 2.95 0.70 18.11
C ASP A 15 3.91 0.95 16.94
N PHE A 16 3.89 2.16 16.36
CA PHE A 16 4.73 2.46 15.20
C PHE A 16 6.08 3.01 15.64
N SER A 17 7.11 2.65 14.90
CA SER A 17 8.47 3.19 15.09
C SER A 17 9.05 3.56 13.74
N PRO A 18 9.71 4.72 13.61
CA PRO A 18 10.37 5.08 12.35
C PRO A 18 11.35 4.00 11.90
N GLY A 19 11.25 3.63 10.62
CA GLY A 19 12.08 2.58 10.03
C GLY A 19 11.56 1.17 10.21
N GLN A 20 10.45 0.99 10.91
CA GLN A 20 9.91 -0.34 11.20
C GLN A 20 9.31 -0.97 9.94
N PRO A 21 9.75 -2.19 9.57
CA PRO A 21 9.06 -2.92 8.51
C PRO A 21 7.70 -3.41 9.00
N LEU A 22 6.69 -3.25 8.15
CA LEU A 22 5.31 -3.60 8.49
C LEU A 22 4.77 -4.76 7.67
N GLY A 23 5.45 -5.15 6.61
CA GLY A 23 5.07 -6.30 5.82
C GLY A 23 5.71 -6.31 4.45
N ASN A 24 5.82 -7.51 3.90
CA ASN A 24 6.24 -7.75 2.53
C ASN A 24 5.18 -8.59 1.85
N PHE A 25 4.81 -8.19 0.64
CA PHE A 25 3.74 -8.85 -0.10
C PHE A 25 4.18 -9.10 -1.54
N ALA A 26 3.76 -10.24 -2.09
CA ALA A 26 3.94 -10.52 -3.50
C ALA A 26 2.61 -10.28 -4.20
N ILE A 27 2.62 -9.49 -5.27
CA ILE A 27 1.43 -9.14 -6.03
C ILE A 27 1.73 -9.41 -7.49
N THR A 28 0.89 -10.22 -8.14
CA THR A 28 0.99 -10.45 -9.58
C THR A 28 -0.18 -9.75 -10.25
N LEU A 29 0.12 -8.88 -11.20
CA LEU A 29 -0.91 -8.24 -12.01
C LEU A 29 -1.25 -9.18 -13.16
N ASP A 30 -2.11 -10.15 -12.86
CA ASP A 30 -2.50 -11.21 -13.77
C ASP A 30 -3.64 -10.78 -14.70
N ASP A 31 -4.09 -11.71 -15.52
CA ASP A 31 -5.15 -11.45 -16.49
C ASP A 31 -6.44 -10.96 -15.82
N ALA A 32 -6.76 -11.46 -14.64
CA ALA A 32 -7.96 -11.01 -13.93
C ALA A 32 -7.89 -9.53 -13.53
N HIS A 33 -6.74 -9.07 -13.05
CA HIS A 33 -6.53 -7.66 -12.74
C HIS A 33 -6.64 -6.80 -14.00
N LEU A 34 -6.03 -7.25 -15.09
CA LEU A 34 -6.03 -6.53 -16.36
C LEU A 34 -7.43 -6.50 -16.98
N ASP A 35 -8.17 -7.60 -16.89
CA ASP A 35 -9.54 -7.66 -17.39
C ASP A 35 -10.45 -6.71 -16.64
N ASN A 36 -10.32 -6.64 -15.31
CA ASN A 36 -11.08 -5.70 -14.50
C ASN A 36 -10.76 -4.25 -14.88
N TRP A 37 -9.51 -3.96 -15.13
CA TRP A 37 -9.12 -2.62 -15.56
C TRP A 37 -9.72 -2.28 -16.92
N THR A 38 -9.62 -3.20 -17.87
CA THR A 38 -10.14 -3.04 -19.22
C THR A 38 -11.66 -2.83 -19.22
N ALA A 39 -12.38 -3.56 -18.36
CA ALA A 39 -13.83 -3.42 -18.23
C ALA A 39 -14.24 -2.02 -17.79
N ILE A 40 -13.41 -1.34 -17.02
CA ILE A 40 -13.70 0.01 -16.49
C ILE A 40 -13.18 1.10 -17.42
N TYR A 41 -11.97 0.96 -17.94
CA TYR A 41 -11.24 2.02 -18.62
C TYR A 41 -11.03 1.79 -20.12
N GLY A 42 -11.47 0.64 -20.63
CA GLY A 42 -11.34 0.30 -22.05
C GLY A 42 -10.08 -0.53 -22.34
N GLU A 43 -10.02 -1.04 -23.56
CA GLU A 43 -8.93 -1.90 -23.99
C GLU A 43 -7.61 -1.12 -24.08
N ARG A 44 -6.52 -1.84 -23.80
CA ARG A 44 -5.18 -1.36 -24.01
C ARG A 44 -4.47 -2.25 -25.03
N LYS A 45 -3.42 -1.71 -25.64
CA LYS A 45 -2.63 -2.47 -26.62
C LYS A 45 -1.88 -3.61 -25.91
N SER A 46 -1.73 -4.74 -26.58
CA SER A 46 -1.19 -5.95 -25.99
C SER A 46 0.24 -5.84 -25.49
N ASN A 47 1.02 -4.89 -26.00
CA ASN A 47 2.41 -4.69 -25.60
C ASN A 47 2.63 -3.44 -24.75
N GLU A 48 1.54 -2.80 -24.31
CA GLU A 48 1.66 -1.66 -23.42
C GLU A 48 2.07 -2.07 -22.03
N SER A 49 2.76 -1.16 -21.35
CA SER A 49 3.03 -1.28 -19.93
C SER A 49 1.73 -1.30 -19.12
N VAL A 50 1.78 -1.89 -17.96
CA VAL A 50 0.68 -1.84 -17.01
C VAL A 50 0.38 -0.38 -16.67
N PRO A 51 -0.90 0.04 -16.70
CA PRO A 51 -1.25 1.42 -16.38
C PRO A 51 -0.80 1.85 -14.99
N ALA A 52 -0.36 3.08 -14.86
CA ALA A 52 0.09 3.63 -13.58
C ALA A 52 -0.96 3.49 -12.48
N GLY A 53 -2.24 3.65 -12.81
CA GLY A 53 -3.34 3.50 -11.85
C GLY A 53 -3.41 2.10 -11.24
N MET A 54 -3.04 1.06 -11.99
CA MET A 54 -2.98 -0.30 -11.45
C MET A 54 -1.83 -0.46 -10.45
N LEU A 55 -0.72 0.23 -10.67
CA LEU A 55 0.38 0.23 -9.71
C LEU A 55 -0.02 0.93 -8.42
N VAL A 56 -0.76 2.02 -8.52
CA VAL A 56 -1.28 2.71 -7.34
C VAL A 56 -2.26 1.82 -6.59
N ALA A 57 -3.13 1.10 -7.29
CA ALA A 57 -4.04 0.15 -6.66
C ALA A 57 -3.29 -0.97 -5.95
N ALA A 58 -2.22 -1.50 -6.55
CA ALA A 58 -1.38 -2.51 -5.91
C ALA A 58 -0.69 -1.96 -4.66
N MET A 59 -0.22 -0.71 -4.72
CA MET A 59 0.37 -0.02 -3.57
C MET A 59 -0.65 0.06 -2.42
N MET A 60 -1.87 0.46 -2.73
CA MET A 60 -2.93 0.58 -1.71
C MET A 60 -3.31 -0.78 -1.13
N GLU A 61 -3.35 -1.82 -1.96
CA GLU A 61 -3.61 -3.18 -1.48
C GLU A 61 -2.55 -3.60 -0.46
N ALA A 62 -1.27 -3.40 -0.76
CA ALA A 62 -0.20 -3.71 0.16
C ALA A 62 -0.30 -2.89 1.45
N TYR A 63 -0.54 -1.59 1.32
CA TYR A 63 -0.70 -0.70 2.46
C TYR A 63 -1.85 -1.15 3.35
N LEU A 64 -2.99 -1.49 2.77
CA LEU A 64 -4.17 -1.89 3.55
C LEU A 64 -4.00 -3.25 4.24
N ASN A 65 -3.13 -4.11 3.74
CA ASN A 65 -2.84 -5.39 4.37
C ASN A 65 -1.77 -5.31 5.47
N ALA A 66 -1.07 -4.20 5.57
CA ALA A 66 -0.07 -3.99 6.62
C ALA A 66 -0.73 -3.41 7.88
N ALA A 67 -0.11 -3.65 9.03
CA ALA A 67 -0.54 -3.10 10.32
C ALA A 67 -2.04 -3.34 10.58
N GLN A 68 -2.44 -4.59 10.53
CA GLN A 68 -3.83 -5.01 10.81
C GLN A 68 -3.90 -5.76 12.15
N PRO A 69 -5.02 -5.65 12.88
CA PRO A 69 -6.21 -4.83 12.61
C PRO A 69 -5.97 -3.34 12.90
N ARG A 70 -6.74 -2.50 12.23
CA ARG A 70 -6.64 -1.04 12.36
C ARG A 70 -7.82 -0.47 13.13
N PRO A 71 -7.64 0.62 13.89
CA PRO A 71 -8.76 1.29 14.51
C PRO A 71 -9.61 1.98 13.44
N PRO A 72 -10.92 2.12 13.67
CA PRO A 72 -11.75 2.93 12.78
C PRO A 72 -11.40 4.42 12.92
N GLY A 73 -11.64 5.17 11.87
CA GLY A 73 -11.47 6.62 11.91
C GLY A 73 -10.11 7.14 11.43
N ASN A 74 -9.24 6.27 10.93
CA ASN A 74 -7.99 6.73 10.34
C ASN A 74 -8.26 7.56 9.09
N ILE A 75 -7.47 8.61 8.89
CA ILE A 75 -7.62 9.51 7.75
C ILE A 75 -6.39 9.40 6.86
N HIS A 76 -6.61 9.13 5.57
CA HIS A 76 -5.58 9.20 4.55
C HIS A 76 -5.48 10.67 4.12
N ALA A 77 -4.49 11.38 4.64
CA ALA A 77 -4.39 12.82 4.45
C ALA A 77 -3.75 13.22 3.14
N SER A 78 -2.67 12.52 2.74
CA SER A 78 -1.98 12.83 1.50
C SER A 78 -1.13 11.64 1.06
N GLN A 79 -0.70 11.68 -0.20
CA GLN A 79 0.25 10.70 -0.71
C GLN A 79 1.20 11.36 -1.71
N LYS A 80 2.40 10.80 -1.80
CA LYS A 80 3.41 11.22 -2.75
C LYS A 80 3.87 9.98 -3.50
N LEU A 81 3.92 10.07 -4.83
CA LEU A 81 4.24 8.94 -5.68
C LEU A 81 5.42 9.29 -6.57
N VAL A 82 6.39 8.38 -6.65
CA VAL A 82 7.51 8.47 -7.59
C VAL A 82 7.54 7.17 -8.37
N PHE A 83 7.29 7.25 -9.67
CA PHE A 83 7.30 6.08 -10.54
C PHE A 83 8.72 5.81 -11.05
N GLY A 84 9.06 4.53 -11.10
CA GLY A 84 10.32 4.05 -11.62
C GLY A 84 10.15 3.39 -12.98
N ARG A 85 10.72 2.18 -13.13
CA ARG A 85 10.62 1.45 -14.39
C ARG A 85 9.17 1.04 -14.67
N SER A 86 8.86 0.83 -15.94
CA SER A 86 7.55 0.33 -16.33
C SER A 86 7.40 -1.16 -16.01
N VAL A 87 6.16 -1.59 -15.86
CA VAL A 87 5.79 -2.96 -15.52
C VAL A 87 4.96 -3.53 -16.65
N LYS A 88 5.22 -4.81 -16.96
CA LYS A 88 4.47 -5.54 -17.97
C LYS A 88 3.52 -6.53 -17.31
N ALA A 89 2.47 -6.91 -18.03
CA ALA A 89 1.55 -7.93 -17.56
C ALA A 89 2.31 -9.22 -17.22
N GLY A 90 1.98 -9.81 -16.07
CA GLY A 90 2.64 -11.01 -15.59
C GLY A 90 3.88 -10.80 -14.76
N ASP A 91 4.40 -9.57 -14.70
CA ASP A 91 5.52 -9.29 -13.79
C ASP A 91 5.06 -9.47 -12.34
N LYS A 92 5.96 -10.03 -11.54
CA LYS A 92 5.71 -10.19 -10.11
C LYS A 92 6.20 -8.95 -9.37
N LEU A 93 5.29 -8.28 -8.71
CA LEU A 93 5.61 -7.16 -7.86
C LEU A 93 5.94 -7.64 -6.45
N GLU A 94 7.00 -7.10 -5.89
CA GLU A 94 7.27 -7.20 -4.47
C GLU A 94 6.93 -5.87 -3.83
N ALA A 95 6.10 -5.91 -2.79
CA ALA A 95 5.69 -4.72 -2.07
C ALA A 95 6.28 -4.76 -0.66
N GLN A 96 7.00 -3.71 -0.29
CA GLN A 96 7.54 -3.55 1.06
C GLN A 96 6.86 -2.36 1.71
N VAL A 97 6.21 -2.59 2.84
CA VAL A 97 5.54 -1.53 3.61
C VAL A 97 6.32 -1.29 4.88
N SER A 98 6.59 -0.04 5.19
CA SER A 98 7.30 0.36 6.40
C SER A 98 6.70 1.63 6.98
N CYS A 99 6.98 1.86 8.26
CA CYS A 99 6.72 3.16 8.88
C CYS A 99 7.94 4.04 8.61
N LEU A 100 7.74 5.17 7.96
CA LEU A 100 8.83 6.11 7.70
C LEU A 100 9.01 7.07 8.86
N SER A 101 7.91 7.59 9.39
CA SER A 101 7.95 8.58 10.47
C SER A 101 6.62 8.64 11.19
N LYS A 102 6.65 9.19 12.39
CA LYS A 102 5.45 9.54 13.12
C LYS A 102 5.70 10.80 13.93
N GLU A 103 4.65 11.57 14.14
CA GLU A 103 4.75 12.75 14.97
C GLU A 103 3.38 13.10 15.57
N ARG A 104 3.37 13.66 16.78
CA ARG A 104 2.16 14.21 17.36
C ARG A 104 2.11 15.71 17.11
N ARG A 105 0.97 16.16 16.57
CA ARG A 105 0.72 17.57 16.31
C ARG A 105 -0.69 17.89 16.78
N LYS A 106 -0.82 18.81 17.71
CA LYS A 106 -2.14 19.24 18.22
C LYS A 106 -3.01 18.05 18.64
N GLU A 107 -2.43 17.14 19.40
CA GLU A 107 -3.08 15.93 19.92
C GLU A 107 -3.45 14.88 18.88
N ARG A 108 -3.05 15.06 17.62
CA ARG A 108 -3.25 14.08 16.57
C ARG A 108 -1.98 13.32 16.28
N GLY A 109 -2.13 12.02 16.04
CA GLY A 109 -1.01 11.17 15.69
C GLY A 109 -0.86 11.06 14.17
N TRP A 110 0.19 11.65 13.62
CA TRP A 110 0.50 11.55 12.19
C TRP A 110 1.48 10.42 11.98
N VAL A 111 1.14 9.52 11.08
CA VAL A 111 2.01 8.38 10.72
C VAL A 111 2.19 8.40 9.20
N THR A 112 3.45 8.36 8.77
CA THR A 112 3.78 8.28 7.35
C THR A 112 4.31 6.90 7.03
N PHE A 113 3.68 6.25 6.05
CA PHE A 113 4.05 4.92 5.59
C PHE A 113 4.79 5.03 4.27
N GLY A 114 5.78 4.17 4.10
CA GLY A 114 6.44 3.98 2.82
C GLY A 114 5.99 2.67 2.21
N VAL A 115 5.69 2.69 0.91
CA VAL A 115 5.42 1.48 0.15
C VAL A 115 6.32 1.50 -1.08
N VAL A 116 7.16 0.49 -1.19
CA VAL A 116 8.04 0.35 -2.36
C VAL A 116 7.58 -0.88 -3.13
N LEU A 117 7.17 -0.66 -4.37
CA LEU A 117 6.89 -1.75 -5.31
C LEU A 117 8.11 -1.92 -6.20
N SER A 118 8.55 -3.16 -6.35
CA SER A 118 9.71 -3.50 -7.18
C SER A 118 9.48 -4.75 -8.00
N VAL A 119 10.21 -4.87 -9.10
CA VAL A 119 10.28 -6.07 -9.94
C VAL A 119 11.75 -6.42 -10.10
N GLU A 120 12.11 -7.62 -9.69
CA GLU A 120 13.51 -8.10 -9.77
C GLU A 120 14.52 -7.12 -9.17
N GLY A 121 14.15 -6.53 -8.02
CA GLY A 121 15.01 -5.59 -7.31
C GLY A 121 15.01 -4.17 -7.84
N GLN A 122 14.25 -3.89 -8.89
CA GLN A 122 14.17 -2.54 -9.46
C GLN A 122 12.86 -1.86 -9.07
N ASP A 123 12.95 -0.65 -8.55
CA ASP A 123 11.78 0.10 -8.10
C ASP A 123 10.89 0.47 -9.28
N VAL A 124 9.59 0.21 -9.14
CA VAL A 124 8.57 0.61 -10.10
C VAL A 124 7.67 1.70 -9.55
N LEU A 125 7.49 1.75 -8.25
CA LEU A 125 6.74 2.80 -7.57
C LEU A 125 7.25 2.94 -6.16
N ASN A 126 7.53 4.17 -5.75
CA ASN A 126 7.87 4.50 -4.38
C ASN A 126 6.81 5.47 -3.87
N GLY A 127 6.01 5.01 -2.91
CA GLY A 127 4.89 5.78 -2.39
C GLY A 127 5.09 6.15 -0.94
N GLU A 128 4.70 7.37 -0.59
CA GLU A 128 4.58 7.81 0.79
C GLU A 128 3.12 8.12 1.07
N ILE A 129 2.57 7.50 2.11
CA ILE A 129 1.18 7.70 2.50
C ILE A 129 1.17 8.34 3.88
N ARG A 130 0.66 9.55 3.94
CA ARG A 130 0.58 10.29 5.19
C ARG A 130 -0.81 10.19 5.76
N THR A 131 -0.91 9.77 6.99
CA THR A 131 -2.19 9.49 7.65
C THR A 131 -2.30 10.20 8.98
N ILE A 132 -3.54 10.39 9.43
CA ILE A 132 -3.84 10.71 10.82
C ILE A 132 -4.39 9.44 11.43
N TRP A 133 -3.68 8.91 12.42
CA TRP A 133 -4.05 7.66 13.05
C TRP A 133 -5.03 7.91 14.19
N ALA A 134 -6.11 7.12 14.25
CA ALA A 134 -7.23 7.43 15.14
C ALA A 134 -6.95 7.20 16.62
N ARG A 135 -6.01 6.30 16.94
CA ARG A 135 -5.73 5.98 18.35
C ARG A 135 -4.24 5.93 18.67
#